data_cbdbc1b7c6aa0c72624742bce3792c66
#
_entry.id   cbdbc1b7c6aa0c72624742bce3792c66
#
_cell.length_a   1.000
_cell.length_b   1.000
_cell.length_c   1.000
_cell.angle_alpha   90.00
_cell.angle_beta   90.00
_cell.angle_gamma   90.00
#
_symmetry.space_group_name_H-M   'P 1'
#
loop_
_entity.id
_entity.type
_entity.pdbx_description
1 polymer ?
#
loop_
_entity_poly.entity_id
_entity_poly.type
_entity_poly.pdbx_seq_one_letter_code
_entity_poly.pdbx_strand_id
1 'polypeptide(L)'
;MNFKENNPIFQQLAERICDQILADKFIADQRIPSVREYAATVEVNANTVMRTYDLLQNQNIIYNRRGIGYFVSPEAKENIRKIKHDSFLNNEIDYFFSQLHILNIDDNKLVELYQNYRNNLNLTSNEKNN
;
A
#
# COMPACT_ATOMS: atom_id res chain seq x y z
N MET A 1 -9.24 -6.54 -15.36
CA MET A 1 -8.04 -5.70 -15.55
C MET A 1 -7.42 -5.36 -14.19
N ASN A 2 -6.15 -5.64 -14.03
CA ASN A 2 -5.44 -5.29 -12.80
C ASN A 2 -4.70 -3.96 -13.03
N PHE A 3 -5.19 -2.89 -12.44
CA PHE A 3 -4.60 -1.56 -12.61
C PHE A 3 -3.15 -1.49 -12.15
N LYS A 4 -2.75 -2.35 -11.19
CA LYS A 4 -1.38 -2.35 -10.64
C LYS A 4 -0.35 -2.88 -11.63
N GLU A 5 -0.73 -3.78 -12.53
CA GLU A 5 0.19 -4.34 -13.52
C GLU A 5 0.63 -3.32 -14.58
N ASN A 6 -0.15 -2.24 -14.77
CA ASN A 6 0.15 -1.21 -15.76
C ASN A 6 1.03 -0.09 -15.20
N ASN A 7 1.33 -0.11 -13.90
CA ASN A 7 2.16 0.91 -13.28
C ASN A 7 3.64 0.67 -13.58
N PRO A 8 4.45 1.74 -13.72
CA PRO A 8 5.91 1.59 -13.82
C PRO A 8 6.48 0.84 -12.62
N ILE A 9 7.60 0.16 -12.84
CA ILE A 9 8.22 -0.68 -11.79
C ILE A 9 8.50 0.13 -10.52
N PHE A 10 8.97 1.38 -10.66
CA PHE A 10 9.29 2.17 -9.47
C PHE A 10 8.05 2.43 -8.59
N GLN A 11 6.86 2.56 -9.19
CA GLN A 11 5.60 2.70 -8.44
C GLN A 11 5.17 1.38 -7.81
N GLN A 12 5.36 0.27 -8.50
CA GLN A 12 5.06 -1.06 -7.94
C GLN A 12 5.93 -1.34 -6.72
N LEU A 13 7.20 -0.97 -6.77
CA LEU A 13 8.11 -1.11 -5.63
C LEU A 13 7.68 -0.22 -4.47
N ALA A 14 7.23 1.01 -4.76
CA ALA A 14 6.74 1.91 -3.73
C ALA A 14 5.52 1.31 -3.01
N GLU A 15 4.57 0.74 -3.75
CA GLU A 15 3.40 0.06 -3.18
C GLU A 15 3.82 -1.11 -2.31
N ARG A 16 4.80 -1.89 -2.74
CA ARG A 16 5.33 -3.02 -1.98
C ARG A 16 5.92 -2.57 -0.64
N ILE A 17 6.71 -1.50 -0.66
CA ILE A 17 7.28 -0.94 0.57
C ILE A 17 6.17 -0.43 1.49
N CYS A 18 5.16 0.25 0.94
CA CYS A 18 4.01 0.71 1.72
C CYS A 18 3.29 -0.46 2.39
N ASP A 19 3.07 -1.56 1.68
CA ASP A 19 2.44 -2.75 2.23
C ASP A 19 3.28 -3.35 3.37
N GLN A 20 4.60 -3.34 3.23
CA GLN A 20 5.52 -3.81 4.27
C GLN A 20 5.49 -2.91 5.50
N ILE A 21 5.33 -1.61 5.32
CA ILE A 21 5.17 -0.66 6.44
C ILE A 21 3.83 -0.91 7.15
N LEU A 22 2.75 -1.08 6.40
CA LEU A 22 1.44 -1.38 6.99
C LEU A 22 1.44 -2.71 7.74
N ALA A 23 2.25 -3.68 7.30
CA ALA A 23 2.37 -5.00 7.93
C ALA A 23 3.42 -5.04 9.05
N ASP A 24 3.97 -3.89 9.44
CA ASP A 24 5.00 -3.75 10.47
C ASP A 24 6.31 -4.49 10.19
N LYS A 25 6.60 -4.74 8.93
CA LYS A 25 7.91 -5.27 8.51
C LYS A 25 8.97 -4.15 8.52
N PHE A 26 8.55 -2.93 8.23
CA PHE A 26 9.34 -1.72 8.39
C PHE A 26 8.60 -0.83 9.38
N ILE A 27 9.26 -0.44 10.46
CA ILE A 27 8.63 0.22 11.60
C ILE A 27 9.06 1.70 11.65
N ALA A 28 8.14 2.56 12.13
CA ALA A 28 8.38 4.00 12.26
C ALA A 28 9.71 4.30 12.96
N ASP A 29 10.45 5.26 12.40
CA ASP A 29 11.75 5.73 12.86
C ASP A 29 12.87 4.68 12.84
N GLN A 30 12.63 3.53 12.19
CA GLN A 30 13.67 2.53 11.97
C GLN A 30 14.20 2.63 10.55
N ARG A 31 15.47 2.27 10.40
CA ARG A 31 16.16 2.30 9.13
C ARG A 31 15.64 1.20 8.21
N ILE A 32 15.42 1.55 6.93
CA ILE A 32 15.12 0.59 5.87
C ILE A 32 16.40 0.32 5.06
N PRO A 33 16.43 -0.74 4.22
CA PRO A 33 17.59 -1.00 3.39
C PRO A 33 17.99 0.21 2.54
N SER A 34 19.29 0.37 2.29
CA SER A 34 19.77 1.39 1.37
C SER A 34 19.27 1.10 -0.05
N VAL A 35 19.37 2.09 -0.93
CA VAL A 35 19.01 1.91 -2.35
C VAL A 35 19.71 0.70 -2.94
N ARG A 36 21.02 0.56 -2.70
CA ARG A 36 21.80 -0.56 -3.24
C ARG A 36 21.40 -1.90 -2.64
N GLU A 37 21.20 -1.94 -1.33
CA GLU A 37 20.76 -3.15 -0.64
C GLU A 37 19.40 -3.62 -1.16
N TYR A 38 18.45 -2.68 -1.27
CA TYR A 38 17.11 -3.02 -1.75
C TYR A 38 17.12 -3.43 -3.21
N ALA A 39 17.91 -2.74 -4.05
CA ALA A 39 18.05 -3.10 -5.46
C ALA A 39 18.57 -4.53 -5.63
N ALA A 40 19.55 -4.93 -4.82
CA ALA A 40 20.05 -6.29 -4.83
C ALA A 40 19.00 -7.31 -4.39
N THR A 41 18.22 -6.98 -3.36
CA THR A 41 17.18 -7.87 -2.84
C THR A 41 16.06 -8.12 -3.85
N VAL A 42 15.60 -7.07 -4.53
CA VAL A 42 14.48 -7.19 -5.49
C VAL A 42 14.96 -7.40 -6.92
N GLU A 43 16.27 -7.45 -7.15
CA GLU A 43 16.89 -7.67 -8.46
C GLU A 43 16.43 -6.64 -9.50
N VAL A 44 16.47 -5.37 -9.11
CA VAL A 44 16.07 -4.24 -9.95
C VAL A 44 17.22 -3.23 -10.00
N ASN A 45 17.29 -2.46 -11.09
CA ASN A 45 18.30 -1.42 -11.27
C ASN A 45 18.24 -0.41 -10.12
N ALA A 46 19.40 -0.01 -9.61
CA ALA A 46 19.51 0.94 -8.50
C ALA A 46 18.85 2.28 -8.82
N ASN A 47 18.91 2.74 -10.09
CA ASN A 47 18.25 3.99 -10.47
C ASN A 47 16.72 3.91 -10.34
N THR A 48 16.14 2.76 -10.62
CA THR A 48 14.70 2.51 -10.43
C THR A 48 14.35 2.57 -8.96
N VAL A 49 15.15 1.96 -8.09
CA VAL A 49 14.96 2.01 -6.65
C VAL A 49 15.14 3.43 -6.12
N MET A 50 16.08 4.20 -6.66
CA MET A 50 16.24 5.61 -6.29
C MET A 50 14.97 6.40 -6.59
N ARG A 51 14.34 6.20 -7.75
CA ARG A 51 13.07 6.84 -8.09
C ARG A 51 11.97 6.43 -7.11
N THR A 52 11.96 5.16 -6.69
CA THR A 52 11.02 4.65 -5.69
C THR A 52 11.20 5.39 -4.36
N TYR A 53 12.43 5.52 -3.89
CA TYR A 53 12.73 6.19 -2.62
C TYR A 53 12.43 7.69 -2.70
N ASP A 54 12.71 8.32 -3.84
CA ASP A 54 12.35 9.73 -4.05
C ASP A 54 10.83 9.93 -3.98
N LEU A 55 10.06 9.04 -4.59
CA LEU A 55 8.59 9.09 -4.52
C LEU A 55 8.09 8.96 -3.07
N LEU A 56 8.59 7.96 -2.35
CA LEU A 56 8.20 7.72 -0.96
C LEU A 56 8.59 8.89 -0.05
N GLN A 57 9.73 9.51 -0.32
CA GLN A 57 10.18 10.68 0.43
C GLN A 57 9.28 11.88 0.18
N ASN A 58 8.89 12.12 -1.08
CA ASN A 58 7.97 13.19 -1.46
C ASN A 58 6.59 13.01 -0.81
N GLN A 59 6.19 11.76 -0.58
CA GLN A 59 4.91 11.43 0.07
C GLN A 59 5.00 11.39 1.59
N ASN A 60 6.15 11.73 2.16
CA ASN A 60 6.40 11.72 3.61
C ASN A 60 6.18 10.34 4.24
N ILE A 61 6.50 9.29 3.49
CA ILE A 61 6.46 7.90 3.96
C ILE A 61 7.81 7.51 4.53
N ILE A 62 8.89 7.97 3.90
CA ILE A 62 10.26 7.79 4.41
C ILE A 62 10.96 9.15 4.48
N TYR A 63 12.03 9.22 5.27
CA TYR A 63 12.89 10.39 5.32
C TYR A 63 14.35 9.96 5.29
N ASN A 64 15.19 10.85 4.78
CA ASN A 64 16.62 10.61 4.64
C ASN A 64 17.37 11.32 5.76
N ARG A 65 18.25 10.59 6.46
CA ARG A 65 19.29 11.19 7.32
C ARG A 65 20.59 11.14 6.54
N ARG A 66 21.05 12.31 6.16
CA ARG A 66 22.26 12.46 5.35
C ARG A 66 23.45 11.73 5.98
N GLY A 67 24.09 10.84 5.20
CA GLY A 67 25.24 10.06 5.66
C GLY A 67 24.89 8.86 6.52
N ILE A 68 23.62 8.66 6.86
CA ILE A 68 23.17 7.55 7.71
C ILE A 68 22.27 6.59 6.94
N GLY A 69 21.22 7.10 6.24
CA GLY A 69 20.32 6.29 5.44
C GLY A 69 18.89 6.76 5.47
N TYR A 70 17.99 5.89 5.04
CA TYR A 70 16.57 6.16 4.97
C TYR A 70 15.84 5.47 6.12
N PHE A 71 14.82 6.16 6.62
CA PHE A 71 14.04 5.74 7.78
C PHE A 71 12.55 5.87 7.48
N VAL A 72 11.73 5.06 8.13
CA VAL A 72 10.27 5.16 8.04
C VAL A 72 9.80 6.39 8.82
N SER A 73 8.98 7.23 8.21
CA SER A 73 8.42 8.41 8.88
C SER A 73 7.48 7.99 10.01
N PRO A 74 7.41 8.76 11.11
CA PRO A 74 6.46 8.45 12.19
C PRO A 74 5.01 8.39 11.74
N GLU A 75 4.63 9.23 10.76
CA GLU A 75 3.28 9.31 10.20
C GLU A 75 3.09 8.49 8.94
N ALA A 76 4.01 7.54 8.65
CA ALA A 76 4.01 6.78 7.40
C ALA A 76 2.70 6.04 7.17
N LYS A 77 2.19 5.32 8.18
CA LYS A 77 0.95 4.55 8.02
C LYS A 77 -0.25 5.42 7.70
N GLU A 78 -0.36 6.56 8.37
CA GLU A 78 -1.43 7.52 8.12
C GLU A 78 -1.36 8.06 6.69
N ASN A 79 -0.17 8.45 6.25
CA ASN A 79 0.04 8.97 4.89
C ASN A 79 -0.23 7.90 3.83
N ILE A 80 0.19 6.67 4.07
CA ILE A 80 -0.08 5.55 3.16
C ILE A 80 -1.59 5.32 3.02
N ARG A 81 -2.32 5.27 4.14
CA ARG A 81 -3.77 5.06 4.12
C ARG A 81 -4.49 6.15 3.35
N LYS A 82 -4.07 7.40 3.53
CA LYS A 82 -4.64 8.53 2.80
C LYS A 82 -4.42 8.40 1.29
N ILE A 83 -3.21 8.06 0.88
CA ILE A 83 -2.87 7.88 -0.53
C ILE A 83 -3.68 6.73 -1.13
N LYS A 84 -3.75 5.59 -0.44
CA LYS A 84 -4.52 4.43 -0.90
C LYS A 84 -6.02 4.75 -0.96
N HIS A 85 -6.54 5.47 0.02
CA HIS A 85 -7.94 5.90 0.06
C HIS A 85 -8.28 6.75 -1.17
N ASP A 86 -7.47 7.78 -1.44
CA ASP A 86 -7.71 8.68 -2.56
C ASP A 86 -7.57 7.93 -3.90
N SER A 87 -6.57 7.08 -4.03
CA SER A 87 -6.35 6.28 -5.23
C SER A 87 -7.51 5.32 -5.50
N PHE A 88 -8.01 4.66 -4.45
CA PHE A 88 -9.14 3.75 -4.58
C PHE A 88 -10.39 4.47 -5.07
N LEU A 89 -10.73 5.60 -4.43
CA LEU A 89 -11.92 6.37 -4.80
C LEU A 89 -11.82 7.01 -6.19
N ASN A 90 -10.60 7.41 -6.60
CA ASN A 90 -10.42 8.08 -7.88
C ASN A 90 -10.24 7.12 -9.05
N ASN A 91 -9.65 5.93 -8.83
CA ASN A 91 -9.20 5.06 -9.91
C ASN A 91 -9.85 3.68 -9.93
N GLU A 92 -10.31 3.16 -8.79
CA GLU A 92 -10.75 1.76 -8.69
C GLU A 92 -12.25 1.61 -8.48
N ILE A 93 -12.88 2.55 -7.74
CA ILE A 93 -14.27 2.38 -7.32
C ILE A 93 -15.26 2.40 -8.50
N ASP A 94 -15.02 3.20 -9.52
CA ASP A 94 -15.90 3.30 -10.68
C ASP A 94 -15.96 1.98 -11.46
N TYR A 95 -14.80 1.34 -11.63
CA TYR A 95 -14.76 0.02 -12.27
C TYR A 95 -15.54 -1.00 -11.45
N PHE A 96 -15.36 -1.00 -10.15
CA PHE A 96 -16.08 -1.88 -9.23
C PHE A 96 -17.59 -1.68 -9.37
N PHE A 97 -18.05 -0.42 -9.36
CA PHE A 97 -19.47 -0.11 -9.52
C PHE A 97 -20.01 -0.54 -10.89
N SER A 98 -19.23 -0.38 -11.94
CA SER A 98 -19.64 -0.84 -13.28
C SER A 98 -19.85 -2.35 -13.31
N GLN A 99 -19.00 -3.11 -12.61
CA GLN A 99 -19.17 -4.56 -12.52
C GLN A 99 -20.44 -4.94 -11.78
N LEU A 100 -20.73 -4.27 -10.66
CA LEU A 100 -21.97 -4.49 -9.92
C LEU A 100 -23.19 -4.26 -10.81
N HIS A 101 -23.17 -3.20 -11.60
CA HIS A 101 -24.28 -2.84 -12.50
C HIS A 101 -24.48 -3.89 -13.59
N ILE A 102 -23.39 -4.29 -14.25
CA ILE A 102 -23.42 -5.29 -15.32
C ILE A 102 -23.93 -6.65 -14.80
N LEU A 103 -23.54 -7.02 -13.59
CA LEU A 103 -23.89 -8.30 -12.99
C LEU A 103 -25.23 -8.28 -12.23
N ASN A 104 -25.92 -7.15 -12.25
CA ASN A 104 -27.20 -6.97 -11.56
C ASN A 104 -27.13 -7.25 -10.06
N ILE A 105 -26.01 -6.86 -9.45
CA ILE A 105 -25.85 -6.91 -7.99
C ILE A 105 -26.39 -5.61 -7.43
N ASP A 106 -27.53 -5.67 -6.72
CA ASP A 106 -28.19 -4.46 -6.22
C ASP A 106 -27.58 -3.95 -4.91
N ASP A 107 -28.04 -2.79 -4.47
CA ASP A 107 -27.56 -2.11 -3.26
C ASP A 107 -27.68 -3.00 -2.02
N ASN A 108 -28.82 -3.68 -1.88
CA ASN A 108 -29.08 -4.54 -0.71
C ASN A 108 -28.08 -5.70 -0.66
N LYS A 109 -27.81 -6.31 -1.81
CA LYS A 109 -26.85 -7.42 -1.89
C LYS A 109 -25.44 -6.94 -1.60
N LEU A 110 -25.06 -5.77 -2.11
CA LEU A 110 -23.74 -5.19 -1.85
C LEU A 110 -23.56 -4.93 -0.35
N VAL A 111 -24.54 -4.32 0.30
CA VAL A 111 -24.50 -4.04 1.74
C VAL A 111 -24.39 -5.34 2.55
N GLU A 112 -25.20 -6.36 2.19
CA GLU A 112 -25.16 -7.68 2.83
C GLU A 112 -23.75 -8.29 2.73
N LEU A 113 -23.17 -8.30 1.54
CA LEU A 113 -21.83 -8.86 1.31
C LEU A 113 -20.78 -8.12 2.12
N TYR A 114 -20.84 -6.80 2.17
CA TYR A 114 -19.89 -5.99 2.91
C TYR A 114 -20.03 -6.20 4.43
N GLN A 115 -21.25 -6.26 4.92
CA GLN A 115 -21.50 -6.52 6.34
C GLN A 115 -20.98 -7.90 6.75
N ASN A 116 -21.22 -8.92 5.92
CA ASN A 116 -20.71 -10.27 6.17
C ASN A 116 -19.20 -10.31 6.21
N TYR A 117 -18.54 -9.59 5.29
CA TYR A 117 -17.08 -9.48 5.27
C TYR A 117 -16.56 -8.88 6.58
N ARG A 118 -17.17 -7.79 7.04
CA ARG A 118 -16.78 -7.13 8.28
C ARG A 118 -17.01 -8.03 9.50
N ASN A 119 -18.11 -8.76 9.54
CA ASN A 119 -18.42 -9.67 10.64
C ASN A 119 -17.39 -10.81 10.70
N ASN A 120 -16.98 -11.35 9.56
CA ASN A 120 -15.95 -12.40 9.51
C ASN A 120 -14.60 -11.90 10.00
N LEU A 121 -14.24 -10.65 9.69
CA LEU A 121 -13.02 -10.04 10.24
C LEU A 121 -13.07 -9.92 11.76
N ASN A 122 -14.20 -9.51 12.31
CA ASN A 122 -14.39 -9.38 13.76
C ASN A 122 -14.27 -10.73 14.46
N LEU A 123 -14.86 -11.78 13.88
CA LEU A 123 -14.75 -13.15 14.40
C LEU A 123 -13.30 -13.63 14.40
N THR A 124 -12.57 -13.40 13.30
CA THR A 124 -11.16 -13.76 13.18
C THR A 124 -10.32 -13.02 14.22
N SER A 125 -10.58 -11.72 14.42
CA SER A 125 -9.88 -10.93 15.44
C SER A 125 -10.14 -11.45 16.85
N ASN A 126 -11.39 -11.82 17.17
CA ASN A 126 -11.74 -12.37 18.46
C ASN A 126 -11.07 -13.74 18.69
N GLU A 127 -10.99 -14.57 17.68
CA GLU A 127 -10.29 -15.86 17.75
C GLU A 127 -8.80 -15.69 18.04
N LYS A 128 -8.16 -14.65 17.46
CA LYS A 128 -6.76 -14.37 17.69
C LYS A 128 -6.47 -13.83 19.09
N ASN A 129 -7.45 -13.19 19.73
CA ASN A 129 -7.31 -12.61 21.05
C ASN A 129 -7.64 -13.60 22.17
N ASN A 130 -8.14 -14.76 21.83
CA ASN A 130 -8.39 -15.86 22.75
C ASN A 130 -7.24 -16.85 22.70
#